data_fbd246edb8a84c2ed3682fac141f0d04
#
_entry.id   fbd246edb8a84c2ed3682fac141f0d04
#
_cell.length_a   1.000
_cell.length_b   1.000
_cell.length_c   1.000
_cell.angle_alpha   90.00
_cell.angle_beta   90.00
_cell.angle_gamma   90.00
#
_symmetry.space_group_name_H-M   'P 1'
#
loop_
_entity.id
_entity.type
_entity.pdbx_description
1 polymer ?
#
loop_
_entity_poly.entity_id
_entity_poly.type
_entity_poly.pdbx_seq_one_letter_code
_entity_poly.pdbx_strand_id
1 'polypeptide(L)'
;MEVIFVKNRHRLSTRIMLILNIAIILLLVVSLQIQYTNSREAVHKTLGYNAIHIAKTIATYIEESDLREVKENLKEDDTYWEIRELLNNLREHNGVLYAYTLDVNDQGEPIFLVDGMPLDNTEDVGVVGDNSTVKKDVIEQAEKTGEAYTGIVKTKYGSYITGIIPLKDDLGATYAYLGIDINAEIANTITSEVAADTIPKVVINFLAFLILGLGSVYLY
;
A
#
# COMPACT_ATOMS: atom_id res chain seq x y z
N MET A 1 -33.49 60.26 -0.43
CA MET A 1 -32.73 59.48 -1.46
C MET A 1 -31.56 58.69 -0.86
N GLU A 2 -30.92 59.14 0.20
CA GLU A 2 -29.79 58.43 0.87
C GLU A 2 -30.13 57.06 1.50
N VAL A 3 -31.30 56.91 2.13
CA VAL A 3 -31.70 55.69 2.83
C VAL A 3 -31.85 54.48 1.88
N ILE A 4 -32.23 54.69 0.61
CA ILE A 4 -32.39 53.64 -0.38
C ILE A 4 -31.02 53.17 -0.90
N PHE A 5 -30.04 54.07 -1.01
CA PHE A 5 -28.68 53.74 -1.44
C PHE A 5 -27.92 52.91 -0.40
N VAL A 6 -28.07 53.22 0.89
CA VAL A 6 -27.45 52.44 2.00
C VAL A 6 -28.02 51.03 2.07
N LYS A 7 -29.36 50.88 1.92
CA LYS A 7 -30.02 49.54 1.96
C LYS A 7 -29.61 48.62 0.81
N ASN A 8 -29.32 49.16 -0.37
CA ASN A 8 -28.85 48.38 -1.52
C ASN A 8 -27.37 47.99 -1.38
N ARG A 9 -26.55 48.84 -0.77
CA ARG A 9 -25.12 48.56 -0.52
C ARG A 9 -24.91 47.40 0.47
N HIS A 10 -25.69 47.34 1.55
CA HIS A 10 -25.69 46.24 2.49
C HIS A 10 -26.13 44.93 1.84
N ARG A 11 -27.17 44.92 0.99
CA ARG A 11 -27.62 43.73 0.27
C ARG A 11 -26.59 43.18 -0.72
N LEU A 12 -25.85 44.07 -1.40
CA LEU A 12 -24.79 43.68 -2.34
C LEU A 12 -23.59 43.09 -1.59
N SER A 13 -23.16 43.75 -0.51
CA SER A 13 -22.08 43.24 0.37
C SER A 13 -22.39 41.85 0.92
N THR A 14 -23.61 41.64 1.43
CA THR A 14 -24.04 40.34 1.95
C THR A 14 -24.04 39.23 0.88
N ARG A 15 -24.45 39.54 -0.36
CA ARG A 15 -24.42 38.56 -1.46
C ARG A 15 -23.00 38.20 -1.87
N ILE A 16 -22.10 39.16 -1.96
CA ILE A 16 -20.68 38.92 -2.28
C ILE A 16 -20.04 38.06 -1.20
N MET A 17 -20.31 38.34 0.07
CA MET A 17 -19.82 37.54 1.18
C MET A 17 -20.36 36.10 1.15
N LEU A 18 -21.63 35.91 0.86
CA LEU A 18 -22.21 34.56 0.71
C LEU A 18 -21.51 33.77 -0.39
N ILE A 19 -21.29 34.38 -1.55
CA ILE A 19 -20.58 33.76 -2.67
C ILE A 19 -19.14 33.41 -2.27
N LEU A 20 -18.44 34.33 -1.60
CA LEU A 20 -17.07 34.09 -1.13
C LEU A 20 -17.00 32.95 -0.12
N ASN A 21 -17.92 32.91 0.85
CA ASN A 21 -17.99 31.82 1.83
C ASN A 21 -18.26 30.45 1.17
N ILE A 22 -19.18 30.42 0.20
CA ILE A 22 -19.44 29.18 -0.56
C ILE A 22 -18.18 28.74 -1.32
N ALA A 23 -17.48 29.67 -1.98
CA ALA A 23 -16.24 29.37 -2.69
C ALA A 23 -15.15 28.82 -1.75
N ILE A 24 -15.00 29.42 -0.56
CA ILE A 24 -14.03 28.98 0.45
C ILE A 24 -14.41 27.56 0.98
N ILE A 25 -15.69 27.30 1.23
CA ILE A 25 -16.16 25.97 1.64
C ILE A 25 -15.85 24.91 0.55
N LEU A 26 -16.10 25.24 -0.71
CA LEU A 26 -15.77 24.34 -1.82
C LEU A 26 -14.27 24.06 -1.90
N LEU A 27 -13.44 25.10 -1.77
CA LEU A 27 -11.98 24.93 -1.75
C LEU A 27 -11.51 24.07 -0.57
N LEU A 28 -12.13 24.21 0.60
CA LEU A 28 -11.83 23.37 1.77
C LEU A 28 -12.16 21.90 1.48
N VAL A 29 -13.34 21.61 0.95
CA VAL A 29 -13.76 20.23 0.62
C VAL A 29 -12.79 19.59 -0.40
N VAL A 30 -12.44 20.34 -1.45
CA VAL A 30 -11.47 19.87 -2.46
C VAL A 30 -10.09 19.63 -1.83
N SER A 31 -9.63 20.55 -0.97
CA SER A 31 -8.34 20.42 -0.27
C SER A 31 -8.32 19.18 0.63
N LEU A 32 -9.37 18.93 1.40
CA LEU A 32 -9.49 17.75 2.26
C LEU A 32 -9.50 16.45 1.43
N GLN A 33 -10.19 16.44 0.30
CA GLN A 33 -10.21 15.29 -0.60
C GLN A 33 -8.81 14.98 -1.17
N ILE A 34 -8.10 16.01 -1.63
CA ILE A 34 -6.72 15.86 -2.15
C ILE A 34 -5.80 15.35 -1.03
N GLN A 35 -5.88 15.92 0.16
CA GLN A 35 -5.05 15.52 1.29
C GLN A 35 -5.31 14.06 1.70
N TYR A 36 -6.57 13.63 1.76
CA TYR A 36 -6.94 12.25 2.05
C TYR A 36 -6.37 11.28 1.00
N THR A 37 -6.50 11.62 -0.28
CA THR A 37 -5.97 10.79 -1.37
C THR A 37 -4.45 10.68 -1.32
N ASN A 38 -3.75 11.81 -1.13
CA ASN A 38 -2.29 11.84 -1.03
C ASN A 38 -1.79 11.06 0.20
N SER A 39 -2.47 11.19 1.34
CA SER A 39 -2.13 10.44 2.56
C SER A 39 -2.27 8.93 2.34
N ARG A 40 -3.36 8.50 1.71
CA ARG A 40 -3.59 7.10 1.38
C ARG A 40 -2.50 6.55 0.45
N GLU A 41 -2.17 7.28 -0.62
CA GLU A 41 -1.12 6.89 -1.56
C GLU A 41 0.26 6.81 -0.87
N ALA A 42 0.58 7.77 -0.01
CA ALA A 42 1.82 7.76 0.77
C ALA A 42 1.92 6.53 1.69
N VAL A 43 0.82 6.16 2.37
CA VAL A 43 0.78 4.96 3.22
C VAL A 43 0.97 3.69 2.39
N HIS A 44 0.29 3.55 1.24
CA HIS A 44 0.45 2.39 0.35
C HIS A 44 1.90 2.25 -0.14
N LYS A 45 2.51 3.35 -0.56
CA LYS A 45 3.90 3.39 -0.99
C LYS A 45 4.85 2.98 0.14
N THR A 46 4.62 3.47 1.35
CA THR A 46 5.42 3.12 2.53
C THR A 46 5.31 1.63 2.85
N LEU A 47 4.11 1.05 2.82
CA LEU A 47 3.92 -0.38 3.03
C LEU A 47 4.56 -1.23 1.93
N GLY A 48 4.48 -0.81 0.67
CA GLY A 48 5.16 -1.47 -0.44
C GLY A 48 6.68 -1.50 -0.26
N TYR A 49 7.29 -0.38 0.11
CA TYR A 49 8.72 -0.34 0.43
C TYR A 49 9.08 -1.16 1.66
N ASN A 50 8.22 -1.18 2.69
CA ASN A 50 8.43 -2.01 3.87
C ASN A 50 8.43 -3.51 3.50
N ALA A 51 7.50 -3.95 2.64
CA ALA A 51 7.48 -5.31 2.11
C ALA A 51 8.79 -5.65 1.38
N ILE A 52 9.30 -4.75 0.54
CA ILE A 52 10.60 -4.92 -0.14
C ILE A 52 11.75 -5.00 0.86
N HIS A 53 11.79 -4.17 1.89
CA HIS A 53 12.85 -4.22 2.91
C HIS A 53 12.84 -5.53 3.69
N ILE A 54 11.66 -6.03 4.04
CA ILE A 54 11.50 -7.34 4.68
C ILE A 54 11.95 -8.44 3.73
N ALA A 55 11.57 -8.39 2.44
CA ALA A 55 12.02 -9.34 1.44
C ALA A 55 13.55 -9.38 1.34
N LYS A 56 14.22 -8.21 1.27
CA LYS A 56 15.69 -8.13 1.26
C LYS A 56 16.33 -8.74 2.51
N THR A 57 15.70 -8.57 3.67
CA THR A 57 16.17 -9.19 4.92
C THR A 57 15.99 -10.71 4.87
N ILE A 58 14.82 -11.20 4.48
CA ILE A 58 14.55 -12.65 4.39
C ILE A 58 15.45 -13.32 3.35
N ALA A 59 15.73 -12.66 2.23
CA ALA A 59 16.62 -13.18 1.19
C ALA A 59 18.01 -13.57 1.71
N THR A 60 18.50 -12.92 2.76
CA THR A 60 19.82 -13.24 3.34
C THR A 60 19.87 -14.56 4.12
N TYR A 61 18.72 -15.19 4.36
CA TYR A 61 18.60 -16.48 5.04
C TYR A 61 18.31 -17.65 4.09
N ILE A 62 18.05 -17.36 2.80
CA ILE A 62 17.74 -18.38 1.80
C ILE A 62 19.04 -18.78 1.10
N GLU A 63 19.39 -20.07 1.18
CA GLU A 63 20.52 -20.61 0.44
C GLU A 63 20.15 -20.84 -1.02
N GLU A 64 20.99 -20.32 -1.94
CA GLU A 64 20.75 -20.42 -3.38
C GLU A 64 20.66 -21.88 -3.85
N SER A 65 21.56 -22.76 -3.34
CA SER A 65 21.62 -24.18 -3.67
C SER A 65 20.27 -24.88 -3.44
N ASP A 66 19.68 -24.60 -2.28
CA ASP A 66 18.48 -25.29 -1.82
C ASP A 66 17.27 -24.85 -2.65
N LEU A 67 17.16 -23.53 -2.93
CA LEU A 67 16.05 -23.04 -3.75
C LEU A 67 16.18 -23.46 -5.22
N ARG A 68 17.41 -23.61 -5.75
CA ARG A 68 17.65 -24.20 -7.06
C ARG A 68 17.25 -25.67 -7.12
N GLU A 69 17.51 -26.46 -6.07
CA GLU A 69 17.07 -27.84 -5.98
C GLU A 69 15.55 -27.97 -6.05
N VAL A 70 14.80 -27.16 -5.28
CA VAL A 70 13.33 -27.11 -5.35
C VAL A 70 12.84 -26.70 -6.76
N LYS A 71 13.49 -25.72 -7.38
CA LYS A 71 13.16 -25.26 -8.74
C LYS A 71 13.34 -26.36 -9.79
N GLU A 72 14.42 -27.17 -9.70
CA GLU A 72 14.70 -28.24 -10.65
C GLU A 72 13.77 -29.45 -10.47
N ASN A 73 13.43 -29.76 -9.22
CA ASN A 73 12.63 -30.94 -8.89
C ASN A 73 11.13 -30.68 -8.93
N LEU A 74 10.68 -29.48 -8.60
CA LEU A 74 9.28 -29.07 -8.39
C LEU A 74 8.51 -30.06 -7.52
N LYS A 75 9.11 -30.45 -6.36
CA LYS A 75 8.55 -31.42 -5.42
C LYS A 75 8.64 -30.94 -4.00
N GLU A 76 7.71 -31.39 -3.18
CA GLU A 76 7.70 -31.18 -1.73
C GLU A 76 8.59 -32.21 -1.03
N ASP A 77 9.90 -32.16 -1.25
CA ASP A 77 10.93 -32.96 -0.60
C ASP A 77 11.44 -32.31 0.70
N ASP A 78 12.44 -32.89 1.33
CA ASP A 78 12.98 -32.40 2.60
C ASP A 78 13.50 -30.97 2.49
N THR A 79 14.17 -30.60 1.38
CA THR A 79 14.67 -29.26 1.11
C THR A 79 13.52 -28.24 0.97
N TYR A 80 12.43 -28.62 0.29
CA TYR A 80 11.22 -27.79 0.23
C TYR A 80 10.66 -27.51 1.62
N TRP A 81 10.55 -28.53 2.48
CA TRP A 81 9.98 -28.38 3.81
C TRP A 81 10.87 -27.54 4.74
N GLU A 82 12.20 -27.63 4.62
CA GLU A 82 13.15 -26.79 5.36
C GLU A 82 12.99 -25.31 4.96
N ILE A 83 12.92 -24.99 3.66
CA ILE A 83 12.68 -23.62 3.19
C ILE A 83 11.31 -23.11 3.63
N ARG A 84 10.27 -23.95 3.57
CA ARG A 84 8.92 -23.59 4.01
C ARG A 84 8.89 -23.22 5.49
N GLU A 85 9.52 -24.02 6.35
CA GLU A 85 9.63 -23.73 7.78
C GLU A 85 10.41 -22.44 8.04
N LEU A 86 11.53 -22.23 7.35
CA LEU A 86 12.31 -20.99 7.41
C LEU A 86 11.45 -19.77 7.04
N LEU A 87 10.77 -19.82 5.90
CA LEU A 87 9.91 -18.73 5.44
C LEU A 87 8.75 -18.47 6.40
N ASN A 88 8.12 -19.53 6.95
CA ASN A 88 7.05 -19.37 7.93
C ASN A 88 7.57 -18.70 9.21
N ASN A 89 8.70 -19.13 9.74
CA ASN A 89 9.32 -18.54 10.92
C ASN A 89 9.65 -17.04 10.70
N LEU A 90 10.23 -16.71 9.56
CA LEU A 90 10.56 -15.33 9.20
C LEU A 90 9.31 -14.49 8.96
N ARG A 91 8.26 -15.06 8.35
CA ARG A 91 6.94 -14.45 8.18
C ARG A 91 6.33 -14.05 9.52
N GLU A 92 6.31 -14.96 10.49
CA GLU A 92 5.77 -14.72 11.82
C GLU A 92 6.57 -13.66 12.59
N HIS A 93 7.90 -13.78 12.59
CA HIS A 93 8.77 -12.82 13.28
C HIS A 93 8.67 -11.40 12.74
N ASN A 94 8.43 -11.23 11.44
CA ASN A 94 8.27 -9.93 10.80
C ASN A 94 6.81 -9.43 10.80
N GLY A 95 5.85 -10.25 11.25
CA GLY A 95 4.44 -9.90 11.29
C GLY A 95 3.81 -9.64 9.92
N VAL A 96 4.34 -10.30 8.87
CA VAL A 96 3.79 -10.18 7.51
C VAL A 96 2.74 -11.25 7.25
N LEU A 97 1.87 -11.01 6.27
CA LEU A 97 0.76 -11.92 5.98
C LEU A 97 1.25 -13.19 5.28
N TYR A 98 2.04 -13.04 4.22
CA TYR A 98 2.64 -14.13 3.46
C TYR A 98 4.11 -13.83 3.13
N ALA A 99 4.93 -14.89 3.05
CA ALA A 99 6.30 -14.90 2.55
C ALA A 99 6.47 -16.11 1.66
N TYR A 100 6.85 -15.94 0.40
CA TYR A 100 6.89 -17.02 -0.57
C TYR A 100 7.95 -16.78 -1.64
N THR A 101 8.42 -17.86 -2.27
CA THR A 101 9.32 -17.80 -3.42
C THR A 101 8.61 -18.22 -4.70
N LEU A 102 9.00 -17.57 -5.79
CA LEU A 102 8.43 -17.79 -7.13
C LEU A 102 9.52 -18.07 -8.15
N ASP A 103 9.13 -18.76 -9.21
CA ASP A 103 9.84 -18.82 -10.47
C ASP A 103 8.94 -18.32 -11.61
N VAL A 104 9.46 -18.30 -12.82
CA VAL A 104 8.73 -17.95 -14.04
C VAL A 104 8.77 -19.15 -14.98
N ASN A 105 7.61 -19.66 -15.36
CA ASN A 105 7.51 -20.79 -16.29
C ASN A 105 7.85 -20.37 -17.74
N ASP A 106 7.87 -21.33 -18.69
CA ASP A 106 8.18 -21.10 -20.10
C ASP A 106 7.25 -20.10 -20.81
N GLN A 107 6.04 -19.87 -20.27
CA GLN A 107 5.08 -18.87 -20.76
C GLN A 107 5.31 -17.48 -20.17
N GLY A 108 6.24 -17.37 -19.23
CA GLY A 108 6.54 -16.16 -18.48
C GLY A 108 5.53 -15.86 -17.36
N GLU A 109 4.78 -16.87 -16.92
CA GLU A 109 3.83 -16.74 -15.81
C GLU A 109 4.50 -17.11 -14.49
N PRO A 110 4.29 -16.35 -13.40
CA PRO A 110 4.85 -16.64 -12.08
C PRO A 110 4.22 -17.94 -11.50
N ILE A 111 5.08 -18.85 -11.04
CA ILE A 111 4.70 -20.09 -10.36
C ILE A 111 5.30 -20.13 -8.95
N PHE A 112 4.61 -20.79 -8.01
CA PHE A 112 5.14 -21.00 -6.68
C PHE A 112 6.31 -21.99 -6.69
N LEU A 113 7.39 -21.64 -5.97
CA LEU A 113 8.42 -22.60 -5.56
C LEU A 113 8.14 -23.06 -4.14
N VAL A 114 8.13 -22.14 -3.17
CA VAL A 114 7.83 -22.45 -1.77
C VAL A 114 6.92 -21.37 -1.20
N ASP A 115 5.84 -21.77 -0.54
CA ASP A 115 4.95 -20.89 0.23
C ASP A 115 5.19 -21.08 1.73
N GLY A 116 5.65 -20.04 2.42
CA GLY A 116 5.96 -20.02 3.84
C GLY A 116 4.74 -19.97 4.75
N MET A 117 3.67 -20.69 4.42
CA MET A 117 2.52 -20.86 5.30
C MET A 117 2.83 -21.92 6.39
N PRO A 118 2.13 -21.89 7.55
CA PRO A 118 2.29 -22.89 8.60
C PRO A 118 2.27 -24.32 8.07
N LEU A 119 3.07 -25.20 8.66
CA LEU A 119 3.22 -26.56 8.18
C LEU A 119 1.93 -27.39 8.27
N ASP A 120 1.05 -27.05 9.19
CA ASP A 120 -0.27 -27.66 9.39
C ASP A 120 -1.37 -27.07 8.50
N ASN A 121 -1.09 -25.98 7.78
CA ASN A 121 -2.02 -25.40 6.82
C ASN A 121 -1.88 -26.10 5.47
N THR A 122 -2.94 -26.77 5.03
CA THR A 122 -3.00 -27.51 3.76
C THR A 122 -4.06 -26.97 2.79
N GLU A 123 -4.90 -26.02 3.22
CA GLU A 123 -6.03 -25.56 2.40
C GLU A 123 -5.73 -24.31 1.59
N ASP A 124 -4.93 -23.38 2.17
CA ASP A 124 -4.67 -22.06 1.59
C ASP A 124 -3.17 -21.84 1.32
N VAL A 125 -2.50 -22.87 0.77
CA VAL A 125 -1.06 -22.87 0.46
C VAL A 125 -0.86 -22.87 -1.05
N GLY A 126 0.10 -22.07 -1.52
CA GLY A 126 0.58 -22.17 -2.90
C GLY A 126 1.34 -23.47 -3.11
N VAL A 127 0.81 -24.33 -3.99
CA VAL A 127 1.43 -25.63 -4.32
C VAL A 127 2.61 -25.37 -5.26
N VAL A 128 3.72 -26.10 -5.04
CA VAL A 128 4.91 -25.98 -5.89
C VAL A 128 4.58 -26.26 -7.35
N GLY A 129 4.99 -25.36 -8.25
CA GLY A 129 4.71 -25.42 -9.68
C GLY A 129 3.34 -24.83 -10.12
N ASP A 130 2.43 -24.54 -9.19
CA ASP A 130 1.16 -23.92 -9.52
C ASP A 130 1.31 -22.42 -9.80
N ASN A 131 0.42 -21.88 -10.65
CA ASN A 131 0.41 -20.45 -10.96
C ASN A 131 0.16 -19.59 -9.70
N SER A 132 1.01 -18.59 -9.52
CA SER A 132 0.85 -17.59 -8.48
C SER A 132 -0.24 -16.57 -8.86
N THR A 133 -0.79 -15.88 -7.85
CA THR A 133 -1.68 -14.72 -8.03
C THR A 133 -0.93 -13.43 -8.38
N VAL A 134 0.40 -13.43 -8.30
CA VAL A 134 1.25 -12.32 -8.69
C VAL A 134 1.18 -12.13 -10.19
N LYS A 135 1.01 -10.89 -10.64
CA LYS A 135 0.94 -10.59 -12.05
C LYS A 135 2.32 -10.58 -12.71
N LYS A 136 2.38 -11.01 -13.96
CA LYS A 136 3.60 -11.03 -14.78
C LYS A 136 4.29 -9.67 -14.86
N ASP A 137 3.54 -8.58 -15.03
CA ASP A 137 4.07 -7.22 -15.13
C ASP A 137 4.83 -6.78 -13.86
N VAL A 138 4.44 -7.29 -12.68
CA VAL A 138 5.13 -7.03 -11.41
C VAL A 138 6.49 -7.74 -11.37
N ILE A 139 6.55 -9.00 -11.85
CA ILE A 139 7.81 -9.74 -11.99
C ILE A 139 8.73 -9.06 -12.98
N GLU A 140 8.22 -8.68 -14.16
CA GLU A 140 9.00 -7.97 -15.18
C GLU A 140 9.56 -6.62 -14.64
N GLN A 141 8.78 -5.92 -13.83
CA GLN A 141 9.25 -4.72 -13.16
C GLN A 141 10.35 -5.03 -12.16
N ALA A 142 10.16 -6.04 -11.29
CA ALA A 142 11.17 -6.46 -10.30
C ALA A 142 12.49 -6.86 -10.99
N GLU A 143 12.42 -7.61 -12.07
CA GLU A 143 13.59 -7.97 -12.87
C GLU A 143 14.33 -6.76 -13.41
N LYS A 144 13.60 -5.80 -13.97
CA LYS A 144 14.16 -4.60 -14.60
C LYS A 144 14.77 -3.61 -13.61
N THR A 145 14.14 -3.44 -12.44
CA THR A 145 14.49 -2.38 -11.47
C THR A 145 15.18 -2.90 -10.21
N GLY A 146 15.24 -4.22 -10.02
CA GLY A 146 15.75 -4.87 -8.82
C GLY A 146 14.72 -5.01 -7.69
N GLU A 147 13.54 -4.42 -7.83
CA GLU A 147 12.44 -4.47 -6.86
C GLU A 147 11.13 -4.00 -7.47
N ALA A 148 10.01 -4.52 -6.98
CA ALA A 148 8.69 -4.03 -7.33
C ALA A 148 7.74 -4.14 -6.14
N TYR A 149 6.68 -3.34 -6.13
CA TYR A 149 5.55 -3.54 -5.21
C TYR A 149 4.23 -3.30 -5.94
N THR A 150 3.18 -3.97 -5.47
CA THR A 150 1.84 -3.80 -6.03
C THR A 150 1.08 -2.67 -5.34
N GLY A 151 -0.01 -2.20 -5.97
CA GLY A 151 -1.08 -1.54 -5.23
C GLY A 151 -1.81 -2.55 -4.33
N ILE A 152 -2.94 -2.14 -3.72
CA ILE A 152 -3.74 -3.09 -2.95
C ILE A 152 -4.32 -4.15 -3.87
N VAL A 153 -3.97 -5.40 -3.60
CA VAL A 153 -4.56 -6.60 -4.22
C VAL A 153 -5.65 -7.13 -3.30
N LYS A 154 -6.82 -7.40 -3.86
CA LYS A 154 -7.95 -8.01 -3.14
C LYS A 154 -8.21 -9.40 -3.68
N THR A 155 -8.17 -10.38 -2.81
CA THR A 155 -8.45 -11.78 -3.12
C THR A 155 -9.44 -12.37 -2.12
N LYS A 156 -9.82 -13.62 -2.31
CA LYS A 156 -10.58 -14.37 -1.31
C LYS A 156 -9.84 -14.54 0.02
N TYR A 157 -8.52 -14.39 0.01
CA TYR A 157 -7.63 -14.50 1.18
C TYR A 157 -7.41 -13.17 1.92
N GLY A 158 -8.02 -12.07 1.47
CA GLY A 158 -7.90 -10.76 2.07
C GLY A 158 -7.39 -9.68 1.12
N SER A 159 -7.01 -8.56 1.70
CA SER A 159 -6.42 -7.42 0.97
C SER A 159 -4.98 -7.25 1.41
N TYR A 160 -4.04 -7.21 0.47
CA TYR A 160 -2.61 -7.08 0.75
C TYR A 160 -1.87 -6.21 -0.26
N ILE A 161 -0.68 -5.80 0.11
CA ILE A 161 0.30 -5.13 -0.73
C ILE A 161 1.51 -6.05 -0.80
N THR A 162 1.91 -6.42 -2.01
CA THR A 162 3.04 -7.32 -2.26
C THR A 162 4.30 -6.51 -2.57
N GLY A 163 5.41 -6.82 -1.90
CA GLY A 163 6.75 -6.42 -2.31
C GLY A 163 7.48 -7.61 -2.90
N ILE A 164 8.13 -7.45 -4.05
CA ILE A 164 8.85 -8.50 -4.76
C ILE A 164 10.27 -8.05 -5.08
N ILE A 165 11.22 -8.96 -4.87
CA ILE A 165 12.61 -8.80 -5.29
C ILE A 165 13.09 -10.02 -6.08
N PRO A 166 13.97 -9.84 -7.08
CA PRO A 166 14.69 -10.95 -7.67
C PRO A 166 15.78 -11.45 -6.72
N LEU A 167 15.92 -12.76 -6.61
CA LEU A 167 17.04 -13.43 -5.96
C LEU A 167 18.09 -13.71 -7.02
N LYS A 168 19.30 -13.14 -6.85
CA LYS A 168 20.37 -13.19 -7.84
C LYS A 168 21.58 -13.94 -7.32
N ASP A 169 22.19 -14.70 -8.21
CA ASP A 169 23.47 -15.36 -7.96
C ASP A 169 24.65 -14.36 -7.99
N ASP A 170 25.85 -14.86 -7.72
CA ASP A 170 27.09 -14.07 -7.72
C ASP A 170 27.42 -13.44 -9.10
N LEU A 171 26.86 -13.95 -10.19
CA LEU A 171 27.01 -13.43 -11.54
C LEU A 171 25.94 -12.39 -11.89
N GLY A 172 24.97 -12.16 -10.98
CA GLY A 172 23.85 -11.24 -11.15
C GLY A 172 22.68 -11.81 -11.95
N ALA A 173 22.68 -13.12 -12.24
CA ALA A 173 21.56 -13.77 -12.90
C ALA A 173 20.46 -14.10 -11.86
N THR A 174 19.21 -13.81 -12.21
CA THR A 174 18.05 -14.11 -11.36
C THR A 174 17.75 -15.60 -11.40
N TYR A 175 17.73 -16.25 -10.24
CA TYR A 175 17.40 -17.67 -10.12
C TYR A 175 15.99 -17.92 -9.54
N ALA A 176 15.43 -16.96 -8.81
CA ALA A 176 14.07 -16.99 -8.27
C ALA A 176 13.62 -15.58 -7.91
N TYR A 177 12.40 -15.45 -7.38
CA TYR A 177 11.87 -14.20 -6.80
C TYR A 177 11.35 -14.48 -5.39
N LEU A 178 11.46 -13.48 -4.51
CA LEU A 178 10.91 -13.53 -3.16
C LEU A 178 9.80 -12.48 -3.04
N GLY A 179 8.61 -12.94 -2.67
CA GLY A 179 7.42 -12.13 -2.45
C GLY A 179 7.05 -12.05 -0.98
N ILE A 180 6.72 -10.84 -0.51
CA ILE A 180 6.23 -10.56 0.84
C ILE A 180 4.92 -9.79 0.74
N ASP A 181 3.89 -10.31 1.41
CA ASP A 181 2.58 -9.67 1.46
C ASP A 181 2.32 -9.06 2.83
N ILE A 182 2.02 -7.76 2.84
CA ILE A 182 1.61 -7.02 4.04
C ILE A 182 0.11 -6.78 4.00
N ASN A 183 -0.57 -6.97 5.12
CA ASN A 183 -2.01 -6.71 5.24
C ASN A 183 -2.34 -5.25 4.90
N ALA A 184 -3.13 -5.04 3.86
CA ALA A 184 -3.54 -3.71 3.41
C ALA A 184 -4.58 -3.04 4.32
N GLU A 185 -5.22 -3.77 5.24
CA GLU A 185 -6.12 -3.15 6.22
C GLU A 185 -5.38 -2.22 7.17
N ILE A 186 -4.09 -2.48 7.43
CA ILE A 186 -3.20 -1.57 8.17
C ILE A 186 -3.18 -0.19 7.52
N ALA A 187 -3.13 -0.13 6.18
CA ALA A 187 -3.17 1.14 5.45
C ALA A 187 -4.45 1.92 5.70
N ASN A 188 -5.60 1.23 5.72
CA ASN A 188 -6.89 1.85 5.98
C ASN A 188 -6.97 2.37 7.42
N THR A 189 -6.48 1.60 8.38
CA THR A 189 -6.43 1.99 9.81
C THR A 189 -5.58 3.25 9.98
N ILE A 190 -4.35 3.25 9.50
CA ILE A 190 -3.45 4.43 9.58
C ILE A 190 -4.07 5.64 8.88
N THR A 191 -4.63 5.46 7.68
CA THR A 191 -5.24 6.57 6.94
C THR A 191 -6.45 7.15 7.67
N SER A 192 -7.29 6.29 8.29
CA SER A 192 -8.45 6.73 9.06
C SER A 192 -8.07 7.45 10.36
N GLU A 193 -7.02 7.00 11.05
CA GLU A 193 -6.49 7.65 12.25
C GLU A 193 -5.92 9.04 11.92
N VAL A 194 -5.13 9.15 10.85
CA VAL A 194 -4.60 10.44 10.37
C VAL A 194 -5.73 11.39 9.98
N ALA A 195 -6.76 10.89 9.30
CA ALA A 195 -7.92 11.69 8.93
C ALA A 195 -8.70 12.14 10.17
N ALA A 196 -8.93 11.25 11.14
CA ALA A 196 -9.63 11.56 12.40
C ALA A 196 -8.91 12.63 13.23
N ASP A 197 -7.58 12.67 13.20
CA ASP A 197 -6.80 13.71 13.89
C ASP A 197 -6.76 15.03 13.09
N THR A 198 -6.65 14.97 11.79
CA THR A 198 -6.42 16.15 10.93
C THR A 198 -7.69 16.89 10.59
N ILE A 199 -8.78 16.20 10.25
CA ILE A 199 -10.03 16.81 9.79
C ILE A 199 -10.62 17.79 10.85
N PRO A 200 -10.73 17.42 12.15
CA PRO A 200 -11.25 18.34 13.15
C PRO A 200 -10.41 19.61 13.28
N LYS A 201 -9.09 19.50 13.24
CA LYS A 201 -8.17 20.64 13.33
C LYS A 201 -8.36 21.61 12.16
N VAL A 202 -8.48 21.09 10.95
CA VAL A 202 -8.73 21.89 9.74
C VAL A 202 -10.10 22.58 9.84
N VAL A 203 -11.14 21.87 10.28
CA VAL A 203 -12.50 22.42 10.44
C VAL A 203 -12.52 23.53 11.50
N ILE A 204 -11.88 23.33 12.65
CA ILE A 204 -11.79 24.33 13.74
C ILE A 204 -11.08 25.60 13.25
N ASN A 205 -9.93 25.46 12.59
CA ASN A 205 -9.20 26.60 12.04
C ASN A 205 -10.02 27.35 10.99
N PHE A 206 -10.77 26.63 10.17
CA PHE A 206 -11.65 27.22 9.18
C PHE A 206 -12.82 27.97 9.81
N LEU A 207 -13.48 27.40 10.83
CA LEU A 207 -14.55 28.09 11.58
C LEU A 207 -14.05 29.36 12.28
N ALA A 208 -12.86 29.30 12.88
CA ALA A 208 -12.22 30.46 13.47
C ALA A 208 -11.99 31.60 12.42
N PHE A 209 -11.51 31.22 11.23
CA PHE A 209 -11.32 32.16 10.13
C PHE A 209 -12.65 32.80 9.63
N LEU A 210 -13.71 31.98 9.53
CA LEU A 210 -15.05 32.47 9.18
C LEU A 210 -15.61 33.45 10.23
N ILE A 211 -15.44 33.15 11.52
CA ILE A 211 -15.90 34.03 12.62
C ILE A 211 -15.17 35.38 12.58
N LEU A 212 -13.84 35.37 12.37
CA LEU A 212 -13.04 36.58 12.24
C LEU A 212 -13.44 37.40 11.01
N GLY A 213 -13.69 36.72 9.88
CA GLY A 213 -14.17 37.36 8.66
C GLY A 213 -15.57 38.00 8.80
N LEU A 214 -16.49 37.30 9.45
CA LEU A 214 -17.83 37.85 9.74
C LEU A 214 -17.79 39.00 10.76
N GLY A 215 -16.95 38.90 11.79
CA GLY A 215 -16.78 39.95 12.81
C GLY A 215 -16.24 41.23 12.23
N SER A 216 -15.37 41.19 11.23
CA SER A 216 -14.85 42.38 10.55
C SER A 216 -15.91 43.17 9.79
N VAL A 217 -16.99 42.51 9.34
CA VAL A 217 -18.12 43.16 8.61
C VAL A 217 -19.11 43.85 9.54
N TYR A 218 -19.22 43.39 10.79
CA TYR A 218 -20.08 44.03 11.78
C TYR A 218 -19.45 45.27 12.42
N LEU A 219 -18.13 45.44 12.29
CA LEU A 219 -17.38 46.57 12.86
C LEU A 219 -17.22 47.77 11.89
N TYR A 220 -17.65 47.63 10.64
CA TYR A 220 -17.67 48.66 9.61
C TYR A 220 -19.10 48.89 9.08
#